data_86c6cdc2d49f4efa818928164c77aa7e
#
_entry.id   86c6cdc2d49f4efa818928164c77aa7e
#
_cell.length_a   1.000
_cell.length_b   1.000
_cell.length_c   1.000
_cell.angle_alpha   90.00
_cell.angle_beta   90.00
_cell.angle_gamma   90.00
#
_symmetry.space_group_name_H-M   'P 1'
#
loop_
_entity.id
_entity.type
_entity.pdbx_description
1 polymer ?
#
loop_
_entity_poly.entity_id
_entity_poly.type
_entity_poly.pdbx_seq_one_letter_code
_entity_poly.pdbx_strand_id
1 'polypeptide(L)'
;MVPRLPRSPSASSPSTSSLSRASPSASSPSSLHRGWSWACKSRKTLVRRYHRAVWPSYGITTPVPDRSPQFPILRSPFYFQTGYALCAKRTPRPFPPPFLSPPSSSFSDPLTTHYHSQDKRLSVRGELVRGLNNGDDAVLVTENFLGVNDGVGAWATRPRGHAALWSRLVLHFWALEVEQITNPDATVDPIAYLQRAYEATTQATAAPSEWFGTTTSVTALLHKSLDSMGTEKPLLYVTNIGDCKILVIRPSQKKVLFRTEEQWHWFDCPMQLGTNSVDTPRNNAVLSLVDLEEDDIVLALSDGVLDNLWEHEVLSITLDGLDKWEHGRYNDKEFDWAPPAVLSEEKMVFLARELLQAALAVAQDPFAESPYMEKAVEEGLAIQGGKSTHSQSVV
;
A
#
# COMPACT_ATOMS: atom_id res chain seq x y z
N MET A 1 -26.41 46.87 27.35
CA MET A 1 -25.37 46.97 28.40
C MET A 1 -24.19 46.11 27.96
N VAL A 2 -23.10 46.77 27.56
CA VAL A 2 -21.86 46.19 27.09
C VAL A 2 -20.79 46.53 28.12
N PRO A 3 -20.05 45.62 28.69
CA PRO A 3 -18.89 45.98 29.52
C PRO A 3 -17.61 46.02 28.64
N ARG A 4 -16.84 47.07 28.86
CA ARG A 4 -15.57 47.39 28.21
C ARG A 4 -14.42 46.58 28.76
N LEU A 5 -13.47 46.26 27.87
CA LEU A 5 -12.10 45.75 28.14
C LEU A 5 -11.23 46.84 28.82
N PRO A 6 -10.27 46.48 29.66
CA PRO A 6 -9.18 47.38 30.08
C PRO A 6 -7.94 47.25 29.20
N ARG A 7 -7.29 48.40 29.03
CA ARG A 7 -6.07 48.63 28.23
C ARG A 7 -4.80 48.21 28.99
N SER A 8 -3.84 47.71 28.22
CA SER A 8 -2.45 47.44 28.60
C SER A 8 -1.63 48.74 28.88
N PRO A 9 -0.59 48.71 29.72
CA PRO A 9 0.42 49.75 29.78
C PRO A 9 1.67 49.37 28.96
N SER A 10 2.22 50.38 28.33
CA SER A 10 3.51 50.47 27.65
C SER A 10 4.66 50.66 28.64
N ALA A 11 5.82 50.06 28.38
CA ALA A 11 7.13 50.54 28.86
C ALA A 11 8.23 49.96 27.97
N SER A 12 8.89 50.76 27.19
CA SER A 12 10.18 51.45 27.33
C SER A 12 11.41 50.56 27.16
N SER A 13 12.13 50.82 26.07
CA SER A 13 13.52 50.39 25.80
C SER A 13 14.53 51.17 26.64
N PRO A 14 15.72 50.60 26.85
CA PRO A 14 16.94 51.42 26.64
C PRO A 14 18.05 50.72 25.83
N SER A 15 18.53 51.42 24.86
CA SER A 15 19.89 51.92 24.49
C SER A 15 21.10 50.97 24.65
N THR A 16 21.70 50.71 23.52
CA THR A 16 23.12 50.74 23.10
C THR A 16 24.25 50.68 24.12
N SER A 17 25.17 49.76 23.93
CA SER A 17 26.60 50.02 24.02
C SER A 17 27.41 49.11 23.07
N SER A 18 28.18 49.78 22.25
CA SER A 18 29.20 49.32 21.34
C SER A 18 30.44 48.88 22.12
N LEU A 19 31.08 47.78 21.76
CA LEU A 19 32.51 47.58 21.89
C LEU A 19 33.08 46.74 20.75
N SER A 20 34.16 47.23 20.23
CA SER A 20 34.90 46.88 19.04
C SER A 20 35.90 45.77 19.19
N ARG A 21 36.24 45.17 18.06
CA ARG A 21 37.54 44.62 17.63
C ARG A 21 38.01 43.25 18.22
N ALA A 22 38.14 42.26 17.36
CA ALA A 22 39.44 41.82 16.84
C ALA A 22 39.25 40.66 15.86
N SER A 23 39.73 40.82 14.65
CA SER A 23 40.04 39.72 13.73
C SER A 23 41.39 39.13 14.08
N PRO A 24 41.59 37.85 13.86
CA PRO A 24 42.77 37.44 13.14
C PRO A 24 42.49 36.51 11.95
N SER A 25 43.35 36.69 10.99
CA SER A 25 43.62 36.11 9.70
C SER A 25 43.53 34.60 9.57
N ALA A 26 42.98 34.21 8.42
CA ALA A 26 43.37 33.21 7.47
C ALA A 26 44.22 31.97 7.88
N SER A 27 43.65 30.81 7.66
CA SER A 27 44.31 29.72 6.99
C SER A 27 43.27 28.72 6.47
N SER A 28 43.20 28.59 5.16
CA SER A 28 42.50 27.49 4.47
C SER A 28 43.22 26.14 4.67
N PRO A 29 42.52 25.07 4.80
CA PRO A 29 42.92 23.85 4.10
C PRO A 29 41.81 23.31 3.19
N SER A 30 42.21 23.14 1.96
CA SER A 30 41.83 22.18 0.93
C SER A 30 40.63 21.25 1.20
N SER A 31 39.65 21.42 0.33
CA SER A 31 38.68 20.50 -0.22
C SER A 31 39.02 19.00 -0.03
N LEU A 32 38.14 18.31 0.67
CA LEU A 32 37.83 16.91 0.43
C LEU A 32 36.31 16.79 0.34
N HIS A 33 35.79 17.00 -0.87
CA HIS A 33 34.46 16.52 -1.26
C HIS A 33 34.46 14.99 -1.14
N ARG A 34 33.95 14.49 -0.04
CA ARG A 34 33.42 13.13 0.01
C ARG A 34 31.96 13.20 -0.37
N GLY A 35 31.71 13.08 -1.68
CA GLY A 35 30.39 12.80 -2.20
C GLY A 35 29.93 11.45 -1.64
N TRP A 36 28.94 11.46 -0.81
CA TRP A 36 28.19 10.28 -0.43
C TRP A 36 27.19 10.00 -1.55
N SER A 37 27.65 9.32 -2.59
CA SER A 37 26.74 8.69 -3.53
C SER A 37 26.13 7.48 -2.82
N TRP A 38 24.89 7.62 -2.41
CA TRP A 38 24.05 6.47 -2.10
C TRP A 38 23.70 5.78 -3.44
N ALA A 39 24.64 5.01 -3.95
CA ALA A 39 24.32 4.07 -5.00
C ALA A 39 23.35 3.06 -4.41
N CYS A 40 22.09 3.17 -4.79
CA CYS A 40 21.14 2.07 -4.71
C CYS A 40 21.76 0.93 -5.51
N LYS A 41 22.44 0.00 -4.84
CA LYS A 41 22.97 -1.19 -5.48
C LYS A 41 21.77 -1.99 -5.97
N SER A 42 21.50 -1.90 -7.26
CA SER A 42 20.63 -2.84 -7.93
C SER A 42 21.16 -4.24 -7.64
N ARG A 43 20.51 -4.94 -6.73
CA ARG A 43 20.73 -6.36 -6.57
C ARG A 43 20.24 -6.99 -7.87
N LYS A 44 21.16 -7.41 -8.71
CA LYS A 44 20.87 -8.31 -9.81
C LYS A 44 20.10 -9.46 -9.20
N THR A 45 18.84 -9.57 -9.55
CA THR A 45 17.99 -10.68 -9.14
C THR A 45 18.58 -11.93 -9.75
N LEU A 46 19.25 -12.72 -8.92
CA LEU A 46 19.67 -14.05 -9.30
C LEU A 46 18.40 -14.86 -9.47
N VAL A 47 17.98 -15.09 -10.71
CA VAL A 47 16.94 -16.07 -11.04
C VAL A 47 17.47 -17.43 -10.59
N ARG A 48 17.06 -17.88 -9.41
CA ARG A 48 17.31 -19.23 -8.95
C ARG A 48 16.54 -20.18 -9.87
N ARG A 49 17.25 -20.80 -10.80
CA ARG A 49 16.77 -21.98 -11.50
C ARG A 49 16.49 -23.04 -10.44
N TYR A 50 15.24 -23.35 -10.22
CA TYR A 50 14.84 -24.53 -9.49
C TYR A 50 15.16 -25.74 -10.35
N HIS A 51 16.34 -26.32 -10.18
CA HIS A 51 16.56 -27.68 -10.59
C HIS A 51 15.70 -28.59 -9.73
N ARG A 52 14.71 -29.18 -10.35
CA ARG A 52 13.94 -30.29 -9.77
C ARG A 52 14.90 -31.43 -9.49
N ALA A 53 15.41 -31.52 -8.24
CA ALA A 53 16.13 -32.70 -7.79
C ALA A 53 15.14 -33.84 -7.71
N VAL A 54 15.28 -34.80 -8.60
CA VAL A 54 14.57 -36.08 -8.53
C VAL A 54 15.25 -36.88 -7.42
N TRP A 55 14.60 -36.99 -6.28
CA TRP A 55 14.99 -37.91 -5.21
C TRP A 55 14.38 -39.27 -5.49
N PRO A 56 15.14 -40.36 -5.34
CA PRO A 56 14.55 -41.71 -5.47
C PRO A 56 13.58 -41.96 -4.32
N SER A 57 12.35 -42.24 -4.69
CA SER A 57 11.26 -42.60 -3.79
C SER A 57 11.52 -43.98 -3.18
N TYR A 58 11.85 -44.03 -1.89
CA TYR A 58 11.58 -45.23 -1.09
C TYR A 58 10.15 -45.14 -0.60
N GLY A 59 9.33 -46.09 -1.06
CA GLY A 59 7.92 -46.11 -0.78
C GLY A 59 7.61 -46.47 0.67
N ILE A 60 6.87 -45.63 1.34
CA ILE A 60 5.81 -45.99 2.29
C ILE A 60 4.67 -45.02 1.98
N THR A 61 3.72 -45.46 1.20
CA THR A 61 2.49 -44.72 0.90
C THR A 61 1.51 -44.91 2.04
N THR A 62 1.49 -44.00 3.00
CA THR A 62 0.26 -43.71 3.71
C THR A 62 -0.47 -42.65 2.88
N PRO A 63 -1.74 -42.86 2.52
CA PRO A 63 -2.48 -41.81 1.81
C PRO A 63 -2.68 -40.63 2.76
N VAL A 64 -1.95 -39.54 2.49
CA VAL A 64 -2.30 -38.21 3.03
C VAL A 64 -3.66 -37.88 2.41
N PRO A 65 -4.73 -37.65 3.20
CA PRO A 65 -6.00 -37.27 2.64
C PRO A 65 -5.76 -35.97 1.86
N ASP A 66 -5.97 -36.04 0.56
CA ASP A 66 -5.98 -34.90 -0.36
C ASP A 66 -7.08 -33.97 0.11
N ARG A 67 -6.70 -32.92 0.87
CA ARG A 67 -7.55 -31.79 1.21
C ARG A 67 -7.44 -30.72 0.12
N SER A 68 -7.48 -31.13 -1.12
CA SER A 68 -7.85 -30.22 -2.20
C SER A 68 -9.32 -29.84 -1.97
N PRO A 69 -9.68 -28.59 -1.84
CA PRO A 69 -11.08 -28.23 -1.76
C PRO A 69 -11.76 -28.69 -3.06
N GLN A 70 -12.67 -29.66 -2.94
CA GLN A 70 -13.44 -30.23 -4.05
C GLN A 70 -14.57 -29.29 -4.53
N PHE A 71 -14.38 -27.98 -4.38
CA PHE A 71 -15.30 -27.02 -4.97
C PHE A 71 -14.70 -26.57 -6.29
N PRO A 72 -15.44 -26.65 -7.40
CA PRO A 72 -15.01 -26.01 -8.63
C PRO A 72 -14.87 -24.53 -8.31
N ILE A 73 -13.63 -24.04 -8.32
CA ILE A 73 -13.37 -22.60 -8.30
C ILE A 73 -13.97 -22.10 -9.60
N LEU A 74 -15.15 -21.49 -9.51
CA LEU A 74 -15.79 -20.81 -10.65
C LEU A 74 -14.89 -19.65 -11.01
N ARG A 75 -14.00 -19.88 -11.97
CA ARG A 75 -13.10 -18.85 -12.47
C ARG A 75 -13.96 -17.83 -13.22
N SER A 76 -13.90 -16.58 -12.80
CA SER A 76 -14.36 -15.48 -13.62
C SER A 76 -13.62 -15.54 -14.97
N PRO A 77 -14.27 -15.22 -16.10
CA PRO A 77 -13.56 -15.10 -17.37
C PRO A 77 -12.58 -13.92 -17.38
N PHE A 78 -12.71 -13.00 -16.42
CA PHE A 78 -11.88 -11.80 -16.26
C PHE A 78 -10.96 -11.95 -15.07
N TYR A 79 -9.71 -11.49 -15.23
CA TYR A 79 -8.70 -11.48 -14.19
C TYR A 79 -7.74 -10.30 -14.40
N PHE A 80 -7.14 -9.83 -13.31
CA PHE A 80 -6.09 -8.84 -13.35
C PHE A 80 -4.74 -9.48 -13.72
N GLN A 81 -4.03 -8.84 -14.62
CA GLN A 81 -2.59 -8.99 -14.72
C GLN A 81 -1.96 -7.96 -13.80
N THR A 82 -1.17 -8.39 -12.84
CA THR A 82 -0.83 -7.57 -11.69
C THR A 82 0.65 -7.27 -11.57
N GLY A 83 0.96 -6.12 -11.00
CA GLY A 83 2.31 -5.74 -10.60
C GLY A 83 2.25 -4.77 -9.43
N TYR A 84 3.33 -4.64 -8.68
CA TYR A 84 3.43 -3.68 -7.61
C TYR A 84 4.85 -3.14 -7.42
N ALA A 85 4.93 -1.95 -6.87
CA ALA A 85 6.18 -1.33 -6.44
C ALA A 85 5.96 -0.64 -5.08
N LEU A 86 6.89 -0.87 -4.16
CA LEU A 86 6.76 -0.47 -2.77
C LEU A 86 8.05 0.22 -2.29
N CYS A 87 7.90 1.34 -1.58
CA CYS A 87 9.00 2.01 -0.90
C CYS A 87 8.58 2.40 0.51
N ALA A 88 9.11 1.69 1.51
CA ALA A 88 8.83 1.98 2.90
C ALA A 88 9.70 3.14 3.39
N LYS A 89 9.09 4.12 4.05
CA LYS A 89 9.81 5.17 4.76
C LYS A 89 10.68 4.63 5.90
N ARG A 90 10.20 3.60 6.58
CA ARG A 90 10.85 2.98 7.74
C ARG A 90 10.86 1.46 7.59
N THR A 91 11.85 0.83 8.22
CA THR A 91 11.83 -0.63 8.35
C THR A 91 10.56 -1.06 9.08
N PRO A 92 9.78 -2.00 8.51
CA PRO A 92 8.57 -2.49 9.15
C PRO A 92 8.85 -3.02 10.55
N ARG A 93 8.01 -2.70 11.50
CA ARG A 93 8.07 -3.30 12.84
C ARG A 93 7.74 -4.78 12.75
N PRO A 94 8.47 -5.65 13.46
CA PRO A 94 8.07 -7.05 13.55
C PRO A 94 6.71 -7.15 14.22
N PHE A 95 5.87 -8.05 13.72
CA PHE A 95 4.58 -8.29 14.30
C PHE A 95 4.74 -8.95 15.67
N PRO A 96 3.93 -8.54 16.65
CA PRO A 96 4.01 -9.06 18.00
C PRO A 96 3.34 -10.44 18.13
N PRO A 97 3.61 -11.19 19.20
CA PRO A 97 2.75 -12.31 19.58
C PRO A 97 1.28 -11.84 19.79
N PRO A 98 0.26 -12.61 19.43
CA PRO A 98 0.31 -14.00 18.98
C PRO A 98 0.48 -14.18 17.45
N PHE A 99 0.72 -13.13 16.69
CA PHE A 99 0.83 -13.19 15.22
C PHE A 99 2.14 -13.82 14.74
N LEU A 100 3.19 -13.79 15.56
CA LEU A 100 4.39 -14.57 15.37
C LEU A 100 4.38 -15.72 16.35
N SER A 101 4.60 -16.94 15.88
CA SER A 101 4.80 -18.10 16.74
C SER A 101 6.04 -17.86 17.60
N PRO A 102 5.92 -17.85 18.94
CA PRO A 102 7.08 -17.66 19.81
C PRO A 102 8.04 -18.84 19.67
N PRO A 103 9.36 -18.60 19.69
CA PRO A 103 10.37 -19.66 19.65
C PRO A 103 10.22 -20.71 20.79
N SER A 104 9.60 -20.29 21.89
CA SER A 104 9.42 -21.12 23.08
C SER A 104 8.45 -22.29 22.93
N SER A 105 7.55 -22.28 21.93
CA SER A 105 6.72 -23.46 21.63
C SER A 105 7.52 -24.59 21.00
N SER A 106 8.76 -24.35 20.67
CA SER A 106 9.65 -25.28 20.00
C SER A 106 10.51 -26.17 20.92
N PHE A 107 10.43 -26.01 22.23
CA PHE A 107 11.23 -26.81 23.15
C PHE A 107 10.58 -28.11 23.64
N SER A 108 9.33 -28.36 23.28
CA SER A 108 8.60 -29.53 23.74
C SER A 108 8.82 -30.82 22.91
N ASP A 109 9.34 -30.69 21.69
CA ASP A 109 9.66 -31.80 20.83
C ASP A 109 10.90 -31.54 19.95
N PRO A 110 12.06 -32.13 20.25
CA PRO A 110 13.30 -31.91 19.51
C PRO A 110 13.26 -32.33 18.05
N LEU A 111 12.33 -33.18 17.64
CA LEU A 111 12.25 -33.68 16.26
C LEU A 111 11.35 -32.85 15.37
N THR A 112 10.29 -32.25 15.91
CA THR A 112 9.36 -31.39 15.18
C THR A 112 9.71 -29.90 15.30
N THR A 113 10.43 -29.50 16.31
CA THR A 113 10.83 -28.13 16.64
C THR A 113 11.67 -27.45 15.57
N HIS A 114 12.48 -28.20 14.85
CA HIS A 114 13.38 -27.59 13.87
C HIS A 114 12.64 -26.93 12.69
N TYR A 115 11.51 -27.46 12.26
CA TYR A 115 10.70 -26.88 11.17
C TYR A 115 9.79 -25.78 11.67
N HIS A 116 9.16 -25.91 12.82
CA HIS A 116 8.29 -24.89 13.41
C HIS A 116 9.04 -23.66 13.93
N SER A 117 10.24 -23.84 14.45
CA SER A 117 11.07 -22.72 14.94
C SER A 117 11.63 -21.84 13.80
N GLN A 118 11.65 -22.35 12.57
CA GLN A 118 12.09 -21.61 11.39
C GLN A 118 10.95 -20.91 10.65
N ASP A 119 9.70 -21.28 10.90
CA ASP A 119 8.55 -20.65 10.27
C ASP A 119 8.25 -19.31 10.95
N LYS A 120 8.77 -18.24 10.35
CA LYS A 120 8.55 -16.84 10.77
C LYS A 120 7.37 -16.19 10.04
N ARG A 121 6.57 -16.99 9.32
CA ARG A 121 5.42 -16.44 8.62
C ARG A 121 4.37 -15.94 9.61
N LEU A 122 3.79 -14.82 9.26
CA LEU A 122 2.73 -14.22 10.07
C LEU A 122 1.48 -15.08 10.01
N SER A 123 0.87 -15.34 11.15
CA SER A 123 -0.38 -16.11 11.24
C SER A 123 -1.36 -15.46 12.20
N VAL A 124 -2.64 -15.60 11.91
CA VAL A 124 -3.75 -15.19 12.78
C VAL A 124 -4.80 -16.28 12.79
N ARG A 125 -5.26 -16.69 13.98
CA ARG A 125 -6.25 -17.76 14.14
C ARG A 125 -5.89 -19.08 13.41
N GLY A 126 -4.58 -19.36 13.26
CA GLY A 126 -4.08 -20.56 12.58
C GLY A 126 -3.93 -20.43 11.07
N GLU A 127 -4.29 -19.31 10.47
CA GLU A 127 -4.13 -19.03 9.05
C GLU A 127 -2.95 -18.10 8.79
N LEU A 128 -2.28 -18.25 7.64
CA LEU A 128 -1.23 -17.34 7.20
C LEU A 128 -1.83 -15.99 6.81
N VAL A 129 -1.25 -14.93 7.34
CA VAL A 129 -1.69 -13.56 7.03
C VAL A 129 -1.34 -13.20 5.59
N ARG A 130 -2.36 -12.88 4.79
CA ARG A 130 -2.24 -12.47 3.39
C ARG A 130 -1.68 -11.06 3.24
N GLY A 131 -1.28 -10.72 2.02
CA GLY A 131 -0.77 -9.40 1.65
C GLY A 131 0.71 -9.19 2.02
N LEU A 132 1.18 -7.97 1.84
CA LEU A 132 2.55 -7.52 2.11
C LEU A 132 2.51 -6.22 2.90
N ASN A 133 3.47 -6.01 3.80
CA ASN A 133 3.67 -4.71 4.45
C ASN A 133 4.70 -3.86 3.71
N ASN A 134 4.45 -2.56 3.70
CA ASN A 134 5.34 -1.52 3.21
C ASN A 134 5.45 -0.42 4.28
N GLY A 135 6.32 -0.60 5.26
CA GLY A 135 6.31 0.25 6.46
C GLY A 135 5.06 0.03 7.31
N ASP A 136 4.25 1.07 7.48
CA ASP A 136 2.95 1.01 8.15
C ASP A 136 1.81 0.66 7.18
N ASP A 137 2.03 0.75 5.86
CA ASP A 137 1.07 0.35 4.84
C ASP A 137 0.98 -1.17 4.69
N ALA A 138 -0.09 -1.60 4.04
CA ALA A 138 -0.25 -2.96 3.56
C ALA A 138 -0.85 -2.97 2.15
N VAL A 139 -0.40 -3.92 1.34
CA VAL A 139 -0.93 -4.15 0.00
C VAL A 139 -1.33 -5.61 -0.16
N LEU A 140 -2.35 -5.84 -0.95
CA LEU A 140 -2.78 -7.15 -1.37
C LEU A 140 -3.05 -7.15 -2.87
N VAL A 141 -2.52 -8.15 -3.55
CA VAL A 141 -2.60 -8.27 -5.01
C VAL A 141 -2.97 -9.70 -5.34
N THR A 142 -4.10 -9.88 -6.02
CA THR A 142 -4.57 -11.16 -6.54
C THR A 142 -5.17 -11.00 -7.94
N GLU A 143 -5.53 -12.10 -8.58
CA GLU A 143 -6.15 -12.08 -9.92
C GLU A 143 -7.51 -11.35 -9.98
N ASN A 144 -8.19 -11.15 -8.86
CA ASN A 144 -9.51 -10.53 -8.82
C ASN A 144 -9.69 -9.48 -7.72
N PHE A 145 -8.67 -9.26 -6.89
CA PHE A 145 -8.77 -8.33 -5.77
C PHE A 145 -7.45 -7.61 -5.54
N LEU A 146 -7.51 -6.28 -5.60
CA LEU A 146 -6.41 -5.38 -5.29
C LEU A 146 -6.77 -4.57 -4.05
N GLY A 147 -5.81 -4.31 -3.17
CA GLY A 147 -6.04 -3.49 -2.01
C GLY A 147 -4.80 -2.76 -1.53
N VAL A 148 -4.99 -1.52 -1.09
CA VAL A 148 -3.99 -0.69 -0.43
C VAL A 148 -4.59 -0.08 0.81
N ASN A 149 -3.94 -0.30 1.94
CA ASN A 149 -4.29 0.27 3.23
C ASN A 149 -3.10 1.07 3.74
N ASP A 150 -3.29 2.34 4.04
CA ASP A 150 -2.29 3.18 4.69
C ASP A 150 -2.47 3.15 6.20
N GLY A 151 -1.45 2.71 6.89
CA GLY A 151 -1.44 2.62 8.36
C GLY A 151 -0.97 3.94 8.98
N VAL A 152 -1.81 4.55 9.79
CA VAL A 152 -1.55 5.88 10.38
C VAL A 152 -0.29 5.91 11.24
N GLY A 153 0.74 6.57 10.75
CA GLY A 153 2.08 6.60 11.35
C GLY A 153 2.17 7.19 12.75
N ALA A 154 1.18 7.97 13.20
CA ALA A 154 1.11 8.54 14.55
C ALA A 154 1.12 7.47 15.66
N TRP A 155 0.63 6.27 15.37
CA TRP A 155 0.65 5.15 16.30
C TRP A 155 2.05 4.65 16.64
N ALA A 156 3.05 4.96 15.80
CA ALA A 156 4.43 4.55 16.03
C ALA A 156 5.03 5.06 17.36
N THR A 157 4.52 6.18 17.87
CA THR A 157 4.98 6.79 19.13
C THR A 157 4.17 6.33 20.35
N ARG A 158 3.09 5.58 20.16
CA ARG A 158 2.22 5.13 21.23
C ARG A 158 2.64 3.76 21.77
N PRO A 159 2.53 3.53 23.09
CA PRO A 159 2.67 2.19 23.65
C PRO A 159 1.65 1.24 23.01
N ARG A 160 2.11 0.07 22.57
CA ARG A 160 1.30 -0.93 21.84
C ARG A 160 0.68 -0.41 20.53
N GLY A 161 1.14 0.75 20.00
CA GLY A 161 0.71 1.25 18.70
C GLY A 161 1.38 0.44 17.59
N HIS A 162 0.58 -0.08 16.63
CA HIS A 162 1.07 -0.91 15.53
C HIS A 162 0.17 -0.77 14.29
N ALA A 163 0.28 0.36 13.59
CA ALA A 163 -0.52 0.63 12.40
C ALA A 163 -0.30 -0.44 11.31
N ALA A 164 0.94 -0.87 11.08
CA ALA A 164 1.27 -1.93 10.12
C ALA A 164 0.56 -3.27 10.38
N LEU A 165 0.23 -3.58 11.63
CA LEU A 165 -0.57 -4.75 11.97
C LEU A 165 -2.02 -4.55 11.57
N TRP A 166 -2.57 -3.37 11.87
CA TRP A 166 -3.96 -3.03 11.55
C TRP A 166 -4.20 -2.99 10.04
N SER A 167 -3.37 -2.28 9.29
CA SER A 167 -3.47 -2.20 7.83
C SER A 167 -3.45 -3.58 7.18
N ARG A 168 -2.54 -4.45 7.65
CA ARG A 168 -2.40 -5.80 7.10
C ARG A 168 -3.55 -6.74 7.49
N LEU A 169 -4.03 -6.69 8.74
CA LEU A 169 -5.11 -7.56 9.20
C LEU A 169 -6.45 -7.22 8.54
N VAL A 170 -6.76 -5.93 8.35
CA VAL A 170 -7.96 -5.53 7.61
C VAL A 170 -7.95 -6.13 6.20
N LEU A 171 -6.86 -6.00 5.44
CA LEU A 171 -6.75 -6.60 4.11
C LEU A 171 -6.83 -8.13 4.15
N HIS A 172 -6.17 -8.76 5.11
CA HIS A 172 -6.21 -10.21 5.26
C HIS A 172 -7.64 -10.73 5.46
N PHE A 173 -8.36 -10.19 6.44
CA PHE A 173 -9.72 -10.63 6.72
C PHE A 173 -10.68 -10.25 5.59
N TRP A 174 -10.45 -9.13 4.91
CA TRP A 174 -11.25 -8.79 3.74
C TRP A 174 -11.05 -9.77 2.59
N ALA A 175 -9.81 -10.15 2.32
CA ALA A 175 -9.52 -11.19 1.32
C ALA A 175 -10.20 -12.53 1.64
N LEU A 176 -10.25 -12.92 2.93
CA LEU A 176 -10.98 -14.12 3.36
C LEU A 176 -12.48 -14.04 3.04
N GLU A 177 -13.10 -12.87 3.24
CA GLU A 177 -14.50 -12.66 2.89
C GLU A 177 -14.74 -12.77 1.38
N VAL A 178 -13.84 -12.21 0.58
CA VAL A 178 -13.92 -12.30 -0.89
C VAL A 178 -13.74 -13.73 -1.37
N GLU A 179 -12.83 -14.49 -0.77
CA GLU A 179 -12.61 -15.91 -1.12
C GLU A 179 -13.81 -16.82 -0.80
N GLN A 180 -14.70 -16.40 0.10
CA GLN A 180 -15.93 -17.11 0.42
C GLN A 180 -17.04 -16.94 -0.63
N ILE A 181 -16.85 -16.07 -1.61
CA ILE A 181 -17.80 -15.89 -2.72
C ILE A 181 -17.71 -17.12 -3.63
N THR A 182 -18.52 -18.12 -3.35
CA THR A 182 -18.54 -19.39 -4.11
C THR A 182 -19.56 -19.38 -5.24
N ASN A 183 -20.53 -18.48 -5.18
CA ASN A 183 -21.57 -18.35 -6.20
C ASN A 183 -21.33 -17.08 -7.01
N PRO A 184 -21.08 -17.17 -8.33
CA PRO A 184 -20.84 -16.00 -9.18
C PRO A 184 -22.09 -15.12 -9.37
N ASP A 185 -23.28 -15.66 -9.05
CA ASP A 185 -24.54 -14.94 -9.13
C ASP A 185 -24.99 -14.39 -7.74
N ALA A 186 -24.17 -14.58 -6.70
CA ALA A 186 -24.44 -14.02 -5.39
C ALA A 186 -24.34 -12.49 -5.43
N THR A 187 -25.21 -11.83 -4.69
CA THR A 187 -25.10 -10.39 -4.50
C THR A 187 -23.81 -10.07 -3.74
N VAL A 188 -22.90 -9.36 -4.41
CA VAL A 188 -21.65 -8.89 -3.83
C VAL A 188 -21.92 -7.66 -2.98
N ASP A 189 -21.54 -7.71 -1.70
CA ASP A 189 -21.64 -6.57 -0.77
C ASP A 189 -20.25 -6.26 -0.16
N PRO A 190 -19.40 -5.51 -0.86
CA PRO A 190 -18.05 -5.21 -0.41
C PRO A 190 -18.01 -4.42 0.91
N ILE A 191 -19.00 -3.57 1.17
CA ILE A 191 -19.07 -2.82 2.45
C ILE A 191 -19.33 -3.79 3.62
N ALA A 192 -20.22 -4.76 3.44
CA ALA A 192 -20.45 -5.77 4.48
C ALA A 192 -19.21 -6.67 4.69
N TYR A 193 -18.46 -6.97 3.62
CA TYR A 193 -17.20 -7.72 3.73
C TYR A 193 -16.16 -6.92 4.51
N LEU A 194 -15.97 -5.63 4.18
CA LEU A 194 -15.08 -4.75 4.93
C LEU A 194 -15.50 -4.61 6.40
N GLN A 195 -16.82 -4.52 6.66
CA GLN A 195 -17.33 -4.44 8.03
C GLN A 195 -16.94 -5.68 8.84
N ARG A 196 -17.12 -6.89 8.30
CA ARG A 196 -16.72 -8.12 8.98
C ARG A 196 -15.21 -8.23 9.12
N ALA A 197 -14.43 -7.80 8.12
CA ALA A 197 -12.98 -7.73 8.19
C ALA A 197 -12.49 -6.78 9.31
N TYR A 198 -13.12 -5.63 9.43
CA TYR A 198 -12.87 -4.65 10.50
C TYR A 198 -13.18 -5.25 11.89
N GLU A 199 -14.34 -5.88 12.05
CA GLU A 199 -14.74 -6.55 13.29
C GLU A 199 -13.77 -7.69 13.66
N ALA A 200 -13.36 -8.50 12.68
CA ALA A 200 -12.39 -9.58 12.88
C ALA A 200 -11.00 -9.04 13.27
N THR A 201 -10.58 -7.91 12.69
CA THR A 201 -9.34 -7.22 13.05
C THR A 201 -9.40 -6.70 14.48
N THR A 202 -10.49 -6.03 14.84
CA THR A 202 -10.74 -5.53 16.21
C THR A 202 -10.67 -6.66 17.23
N GLN A 203 -11.28 -7.81 16.95
CA GLN A 203 -11.22 -8.99 17.83
C GLN A 203 -9.81 -9.58 17.92
N ALA A 204 -9.08 -9.63 16.79
CA ALA A 204 -7.73 -10.20 16.76
C ALA A 204 -6.71 -9.32 17.52
N THR A 205 -6.95 -8.02 17.59
CA THR A 205 -6.09 -7.05 18.26
C THR A 205 -6.53 -6.69 19.68
N ALA A 206 -7.65 -7.24 20.16
CA ALA A 206 -8.19 -7.02 21.50
C ALA A 206 -7.36 -7.69 22.61
N ALA A 207 -7.77 -7.48 23.86
CA ALA A 207 -7.17 -8.12 25.03
C ALA A 207 -7.02 -9.65 24.89
N PRO A 208 -6.00 -10.28 25.51
CA PRO A 208 -5.08 -9.69 26.51
C PRO A 208 -3.90 -8.92 25.93
N SER A 209 -3.66 -9.00 24.63
CA SER A 209 -2.49 -8.45 23.95
C SER A 209 -2.79 -7.13 23.24
N GLU A 210 -3.71 -6.33 23.73
CA GLU A 210 -4.19 -5.10 23.08
C GLU A 210 -3.17 -4.41 22.18
N TRP A 211 -3.46 -4.36 20.87
CA TRP A 211 -2.65 -3.68 19.87
C TRP A 211 -3.45 -2.59 19.19
N PHE A 212 -3.01 -1.36 19.34
CA PHE A 212 -3.70 -0.18 18.85
C PHE A 212 -3.20 0.22 17.47
N GLY A 213 -4.09 0.72 16.64
CA GLY A 213 -3.76 1.21 15.31
C GLY A 213 -4.99 1.67 14.56
N THR A 214 -4.75 2.43 13.51
CA THR A 214 -5.77 2.83 12.55
C THR A 214 -5.18 2.77 11.14
N THR A 215 -6.05 2.64 10.16
CA THR A 215 -5.67 2.54 8.75
C THR A 215 -6.79 3.09 7.86
N THR A 216 -6.42 3.72 6.76
CA THR A 216 -7.32 3.93 5.62
C THR A 216 -7.50 2.62 4.87
N SER A 217 -8.37 2.54 3.89
CA SER A 217 -8.53 1.33 3.09
C SER A 217 -9.17 1.62 1.74
N VAL A 218 -8.52 1.20 0.67
CA VAL A 218 -9.09 1.20 -0.67
C VAL A 218 -8.90 -0.14 -1.33
N THR A 219 -9.94 -0.64 -2.00
CA THR A 219 -9.88 -1.93 -2.72
C THR A 219 -10.65 -1.88 -4.02
N ALA A 220 -10.22 -2.73 -4.93
CA ALA A 220 -10.87 -2.99 -6.21
C ALA A 220 -11.11 -4.51 -6.34
N LEU A 221 -12.38 -4.90 -6.36
CA LEU A 221 -12.83 -6.28 -6.55
C LEU A 221 -13.38 -6.43 -7.98
N LEU A 222 -12.70 -7.23 -8.79
CA LEU A 222 -13.12 -7.55 -10.15
C LEU A 222 -14.20 -8.65 -10.12
N HIS A 223 -15.29 -8.37 -10.74
CA HIS A 223 -16.45 -9.25 -10.91
C HIS A 223 -16.96 -9.19 -12.35
N LYS A 224 -18.10 -9.77 -12.61
CA LYS A 224 -18.79 -9.71 -13.89
C LYS A 224 -20.19 -9.09 -13.74
N SER A 225 -20.64 -8.45 -14.78
CA SER A 225 -22.03 -8.05 -14.99
C SER A 225 -22.55 -8.70 -16.27
N LEU A 226 -23.86 -8.76 -16.40
CA LEU A 226 -24.51 -9.18 -17.67
C LEU A 226 -25.08 -7.96 -18.34
N ASP A 227 -24.78 -7.79 -19.61
CA ASP A 227 -25.41 -6.76 -20.42
C ASP A 227 -26.85 -7.15 -20.82
N SER A 228 -27.56 -6.26 -21.50
CA SER A 228 -28.94 -6.47 -21.95
C SER A 228 -29.13 -7.66 -22.92
N MET A 229 -28.04 -8.16 -23.48
CA MET A 229 -28.01 -9.32 -24.38
C MET A 229 -27.56 -10.61 -23.66
N GLY A 230 -27.28 -10.55 -22.35
CA GLY A 230 -26.79 -11.66 -21.56
C GLY A 230 -25.29 -11.93 -21.73
N THR A 231 -24.53 -11.00 -22.32
CA THR A 231 -23.08 -11.13 -22.45
C THR A 231 -22.39 -10.69 -21.15
N GLU A 232 -21.44 -11.50 -20.69
CA GLU A 232 -20.64 -11.15 -19.50
C GLU A 232 -19.67 -10.01 -19.81
N LYS A 233 -19.62 -9.01 -18.90
CA LYS A 233 -18.71 -7.87 -18.97
C LYS A 233 -17.97 -7.70 -17.64
N PRO A 234 -16.72 -7.23 -17.65
CA PRO A 234 -15.99 -6.99 -16.43
C PRO A 234 -16.58 -5.78 -15.69
N LEU A 235 -16.85 -5.97 -14.41
CA LEU A 235 -17.36 -4.96 -13.49
C LEU A 235 -16.43 -4.86 -12.30
N LEU A 236 -16.03 -3.64 -11.94
CA LEU A 236 -15.20 -3.35 -10.81
C LEU A 236 -16.02 -2.78 -9.67
N TYR A 237 -15.97 -3.43 -8.49
CA TYR A 237 -16.45 -2.88 -7.25
C TYR A 237 -15.29 -2.17 -6.55
N VAL A 238 -15.36 -0.85 -6.45
CA VAL A 238 -14.36 -0.04 -5.77
C VAL A 238 -14.92 0.39 -4.43
N THR A 239 -14.21 0.04 -3.34
CA THR A 239 -14.61 0.42 -1.98
C THR A 239 -13.51 1.26 -1.38
N ASN A 240 -13.86 2.44 -0.84
CA ASN A 240 -12.92 3.39 -0.28
C ASN A 240 -13.36 3.91 1.08
N ILE A 241 -12.41 4.05 1.98
CA ILE A 241 -12.49 4.86 3.20
C ILE A 241 -11.12 5.48 3.49
N GLY A 242 -11.06 6.81 3.48
CA GLY A 242 -9.83 7.59 3.66
C GLY A 242 -9.32 8.19 2.36
N ASP A 243 -8.01 8.35 2.23
CA ASP A 243 -7.33 9.15 1.21
C ASP A 243 -6.48 8.34 0.21
N CYS A 244 -6.34 7.03 0.40
CA CYS A 244 -5.85 6.16 -0.66
C CYS A 244 -6.79 6.19 -1.87
N LYS A 245 -6.27 5.99 -3.09
CA LYS A 245 -7.08 6.07 -4.32
C LYS A 245 -7.03 4.83 -5.19
N ILE A 246 -8.17 4.57 -5.83
CA ILE A 246 -8.23 3.80 -7.07
C ILE A 246 -8.38 4.78 -8.23
N LEU A 247 -7.54 4.61 -9.24
CA LEU A 247 -7.70 5.25 -10.55
C LEU A 247 -7.93 4.15 -11.60
N VAL A 248 -8.87 4.38 -12.50
CA VAL A 248 -9.06 3.53 -13.69
C VAL A 248 -8.70 4.35 -14.92
N ILE A 249 -7.70 3.90 -15.64
CA ILE A 249 -7.20 4.54 -16.87
C ILE A 249 -7.59 3.68 -18.07
N ARG A 250 -8.13 4.30 -19.10
CA ARG A 250 -8.35 3.68 -20.40
C ARG A 250 -7.31 4.16 -21.41
N PRO A 251 -6.26 3.37 -21.68
CA PRO A 251 -5.16 3.79 -22.55
C PRO A 251 -5.61 4.13 -23.97
N SER A 252 -6.58 3.39 -24.51
CA SER A 252 -7.15 3.63 -25.84
C SER A 252 -7.75 5.03 -26.01
N GLN A 253 -8.26 5.62 -24.91
CA GLN A 253 -8.86 6.95 -24.87
C GLN A 253 -7.93 7.99 -24.21
N LYS A 254 -6.77 7.57 -23.72
CA LYS A 254 -5.78 8.40 -23.02
C LYS A 254 -6.39 9.25 -21.90
N LYS A 255 -7.26 8.64 -21.09
CA LYS A 255 -7.96 9.36 -20.01
C LYS A 255 -8.15 8.50 -18.76
N VAL A 256 -8.30 9.18 -17.63
CA VAL A 256 -8.82 8.60 -16.40
C VAL A 256 -10.33 8.46 -16.54
N LEU A 257 -10.86 7.25 -16.42
CA LEU A 257 -12.29 6.94 -16.46
C LEU A 257 -12.96 7.15 -15.13
N PHE A 258 -12.26 6.77 -14.08
CA PHE A 258 -12.79 6.77 -12.72
C PHE A 258 -11.66 7.07 -11.75
N ARG A 259 -12.02 7.74 -10.66
CA ARG A 259 -11.20 7.93 -9.47
C ARG A 259 -12.07 7.89 -8.24
N THR A 260 -11.50 7.44 -7.11
CA THR A 260 -12.12 7.61 -5.80
C THR A 260 -11.88 9.02 -5.29
N GLU A 261 -12.85 9.54 -4.53
CA GLU A 261 -12.68 10.82 -3.83
C GLU A 261 -12.08 10.57 -2.44
N GLU A 262 -11.16 11.45 -2.03
CA GLU A 262 -10.56 11.41 -0.69
C GLU A 262 -11.59 11.78 0.38
N GLN A 263 -11.49 11.15 1.54
CA GLN A 263 -12.39 11.39 2.66
C GLN A 263 -11.58 11.87 3.87
N TRP A 264 -11.84 13.08 4.31
CA TRP A 264 -11.12 13.76 5.36
C TRP A 264 -12.05 14.26 6.47
N HIS A 265 -11.58 14.26 7.72
CA HIS A 265 -12.21 15.01 8.80
C HIS A 265 -11.74 16.47 8.79
N TRP A 266 -10.43 16.68 8.56
CA TRP A 266 -9.74 17.94 8.35
C TRP A 266 -8.41 17.66 7.63
N PHE A 267 -7.68 18.71 7.28
CA PHE A 267 -6.41 18.57 6.56
C PHE A 267 -5.46 17.58 7.24
N ASP A 268 -4.87 16.68 6.47
CA ASP A 268 -3.94 15.61 6.90
C ASP A 268 -4.53 14.66 7.98
N CYS A 269 -5.87 14.57 8.04
CA CYS A 269 -6.58 13.65 8.93
C CYS A 269 -7.67 12.90 8.17
N PRO A 270 -7.34 11.81 7.49
CA PRO A 270 -8.31 11.03 6.73
C PRO A 270 -9.28 10.28 7.63
N MET A 271 -10.45 9.94 7.09
CA MET A 271 -11.32 8.92 7.67
C MET A 271 -10.56 7.60 7.74
N GLN A 272 -10.66 6.88 8.85
CA GLN A 272 -9.81 5.74 9.12
C GLN A 272 -10.47 4.71 10.01
N LEU A 273 -10.15 3.45 9.82
CA LEU A 273 -10.67 2.33 10.58
C LEU A 273 -9.71 1.94 11.70
N GLY A 274 -10.19 1.77 12.93
CA GLY A 274 -9.37 1.22 13.99
C GLY A 274 -9.65 1.77 15.39
N THR A 275 -8.62 1.77 16.20
CA THR A 275 -8.69 2.10 17.63
C THR A 275 -9.17 3.53 17.86
N ASN A 276 -10.27 3.68 18.59
CA ASN A 276 -10.88 4.97 18.94
C ASN A 276 -11.30 5.82 17.73
N SER A 277 -11.36 5.26 16.53
CA SER A 277 -11.97 5.96 15.40
C SER A 277 -13.49 5.99 15.56
N VAL A 278 -14.08 7.08 15.11
CA VAL A 278 -15.53 7.22 14.96
C VAL A 278 -16.05 6.60 13.66
N ASP A 279 -15.13 6.33 12.73
CA ASP A 279 -15.44 5.80 11.43
C ASP A 279 -15.64 4.29 11.45
N THR A 280 -16.60 3.85 10.68
CA THR A 280 -16.88 2.42 10.48
C THR A 280 -17.14 2.16 8.99
N PRO A 281 -16.85 0.96 8.48
CA PRO A 281 -17.13 0.67 7.07
C PRO A 281 -18.59 0.91 6.69
N ARG A 282 -19.53 0.48 7.53
CA ARG A 282 -20.96 0.60 7.26
C ARG A 282 -21.43 2.04 7.14
N ASN A 283 -20.82 2.97 7.88
CA ASN A 283 -21.27 4.36 7.93
C ASN A 283 -20.49 5.26 6.95
N ASN A 284 -19.22 4.94 6.68
CA ASN A 284 -18.30 5.87 6.04
C ASN A 284 -17.69 5.33 4.74
N ALA A 285 -17.68 4.00 4.51
CA ALA A 285 -17.14 3.47 3.27
C ALA A 285 -18.03 3.80 2.08
N VAL A 286 -17.41 4.21 0.99
CA VAL A 286 -18.07 4.51 -0.30
C VAL A 286 -17.83 3.35 -1.24
N LEU A 287 -18.90 2.86 -1.84
CA LEU A 287 -18.89 1.84 -2.90
C LEU A 287 -19.20 2.50 -4.24
N SER A 288 -18.34 2.26 -5.21
CA SER A 288 -18.53 2.65 -6.61
C SER A 288 -18.46 1.44 -7.52
N LEU A 289 -19.26 1.45 -8.57
CA LEU A 289 -19.27 0.42 -9.63
C LEU A 289 -18.71 1.04 -10.89
N VAL A 290 -17.73 0.38 -11.49
CA VAL A 290 -17.06 0.87 -12.70
C VAL A 290 -17.08 -0.21 -13.76
N ASP A 291 -17.67 0.11 -14.91
CA ASP A 291 -17.63 -0.77 -16.09
C ASP A 291 -16.25 -0.72 -16.74
N LEU A 292 -15.62 -1.86 -16.84
CA LEU A 292 -14.30 -2.00 -17.46
C LEU A 292 -14.40 -2.51 -18.90
N GLU A 293 -13.34 -2.25 -19.64
CA GLU A 293 -13.01 -2.91 -20.91
C GLU A 293 -11.67 -3.64 -20.77
N GLU A 294 -11.41 -4.56 -21.69
CA GLU A 294 -10.09 -5.22 -21.77
C GLU A 294 -9.01 -4.14 -21.99
N ASP A 295 -7.84 -4.34 -21.38
CA ASP A 295 -6.71 -3.41 -21.34
C ASP A 295 -6.92 -2.11 -20.54
N ASP A 296 -8.02 -1.94 -19.82
CA ASP A 296 -8.12 -0.88 -18.80
C ASP A 296 -7.11 -1.15 -17.67
N ILE A 297 -6.46 -0.09 -17.21
CA ILE A 297 -5.50 -0.16 -16.10
C ILE A 297 -6.16 0.32 -14.82
N VAL A 298 -6.12 -0.52 -13.80
CA VAL A 298 -6.58 -0.20 -12.46
C VAL A 298 -5.37 0.04 -11.57
N LEU A 299 -5.22 1.23 -11.03
CA LEU A 299 -4.16 1.59 -10.11
C LEU A 299 -4.73 1.74 -8.70
N ALA A 300 -4.12 1.08 -7.72
CA ALA A 300 -4.37 1.31 -6.30
C ALA A 300 -3.14 1.98 -5.67
N LEU A 301 -3.32 3.18 -5.13
CA LEU A 301 -2.25 4.08 -4.71
C LEU A 301 -2.46 4.53 -3.26
N SER A 302 -1.38 4.52 -2.46
CA SER A 302 -1.39 5.20 -1.15
C SER A 302 -1.20 6.71 -1.31
N ASP A 303 -1.49 7.45 -0.24
CA ASP A 303 -1.31 8.90 -0.16
C ASP A 303 0.13 9.32 -0.46
N GLY A 304 1.13 8.54 -0.04
CA GLY A 304 2.53 8.83 -0.33
C GLY A 304 2.87 8.97 -1.83
N VAL A 305 2.04 8.43 -2.72
CA VAL A 305 2.15 8.66 -4.17
C VAL A 305 1.38 9.92 -4.57
N LEU A 306 0.15 10.04 -4.11
CA LEU A 306 -0.82 11.07 -4.54
C LEU A 306 -0.57 12.44 -3.93
N ASP A 307 0.14 12.49 -2.82
CA ASP A 307 0.64 13.73 -2.23
C ASP A 307 1.83 14.33 -3.00
N ASN A 308 2.45 13.51 -3.86
CA ASN A 308 3.61 13.90 -4.65
C ASN A 308 3.35 14.01 -6.16
N LEU A 309 2.34 13.31 -6.69
CA LEU A 309 2.00 13.33 -8.12
C LEU A 309 0.54 13.75 -8.33
N TRP A 310 0.32 14.71 -9.22
CA TRP A 310 -1.02 15.03 -9.70
C TRP A 310 -1.57 13.91 -10.59
N GLU A 311 -2.89 13.81 -10.66
CA GLU A 311 -3.58 12.81 -11.46
C GLU A 311 -3.17 12.83 -12.95
N HIS A 312 -2.96 14.01 -13.52
CA HIS A 312 -2.52 14.14 -14.91
C HIS A 312 -1.08 13.65 -15.13
N GLU A 313 -0.22 13.74 -14.11
CA GLU A 313 1.13 13.17 -14.15
C GLU A 313 1.08 11.65 -14.03
N VAL A 314 0.25 11.11 -13.12
CA VAL A 314 0.02 9.66 -13.03
C VAL A 314 -0.48 9.10 -14.37
N LEU A 315 -1.42 9.79 -15.01
CA LEU A 315 -1.90 9.42 -16.36
C LEU A 315 -0.77 9.46 -17.39
N SER A 316 -0.01 10.54 -17.46
CA SER A 316 1.08 10.70 -18.43
C SER A 316 2.17 9.65 -18.23
N ILE A 317 2.62 9.45 -16.99
CA ILE A 317 3.66 8.44 -16.67
C ILE A 317 3.19 7.03 -17.04
N THR A 318 1.92 6.72 -16.77
CA THR A 318 1.36 5.41 -17.12
C THR A 318 1.33 5.20 -18.64
N LEU A 319 0.87 6.18 -19.40
CA LEU A 319 0.82 6.08 -20.87
C LEU A 319 2.22 6.05 -21.49
N ASP A 320 3.12 6.90 -21.02
CA ASP A 320 4.53 6.92 -21.45
C ASP A 320 5.25 5.62 -21.10
N GLY A 321 4.92 5.05 -19.95
CA GLY A 321 5.45 3.76 -19.51
C GLY A 321 4.99 2.61 -20.41
N LEU A 322 3.73 2.59 -20.82
CA LEU A 322 3.22 1.61 -21.79
C LEU A 322 3.99 1.71 -23.12
N ASP A 323 4.14 2.93 -23.63
CA ASP A 323 4.86 3.20 -24.87
C ASP A 323 6.34 2.79 -24.80
N LYS A 324 7.02 3.15 -23.70
CA LYS A 324 8.40 2.72 -23.44
C LYS A 324 8.53 1.19 -23.36
N TRP A 325 7.60 0.52 -22.71
CA TRP A 325 7.61 -0.94 -22.62
C TRP A 325 7.47 -1.60 -23.98
N GLU A 326 6.56 -1.13 -24.82
CA GLU A 326 6.34 -1.65 -26.16
C GLU A 326 7.57 -1.42 -27.06
N HIS A 327 8.13 -0.21 -27.05
CA HIS A 327 9.33 0.11 -27.84
C HIS A 327 10.59 -0.59 -27.35
N GLY A 328 10.78 -0.71 -26.01
CA GLY A 328 11.92 -1.40 -25.40
C GLY A 328 11.95 -2.89 -25.75
N ARG A 329 10.78 -3.54 -25.77
CA ARG A 329 10.66 -4.96 -26.09
C ARG A 329 11.12 -5.33 -27.50
N TYR A 330 10.98 -4.42 -28.47
CA TYR A 330 11.47 -4.63 -29.84
C TYR A 330 13.00 -4.68 -29.92
N ASN A 331 13.70 -4.11 -28.96
CA ASN A 331 15.16 -4.05 -28.92
C ASN A 331 15.80 -5.14 -28.05
N ASP A 332 15.04 -5.81 -27.21
CA ASP A 332 15.56 -6.74 -26.20
C ASP A 332 15.22 -8.18 -26.56
N LYS A 333 16.13 -8.83 -27.29
CA LYS A 333 16.01 -10.26 -27.66
C LYS A 333 16.02 -11.21 -26.44
N GLU A 334 16.21 -10.68 -25.24
CA GLU A 334 16.27 -11.45 -24.00
C GLU A 334 14.89 -11.98 -23.57
N PHE A 335 13.80 -11.37 -24.05
CA PHE A 335 12.44 -11.73 -23.69
C PHE A 335 11.66 -12.56 -24.74
N ASP A 336 12.24 -12.84 -25.89
CA ASP A 336 11.55 -13.59 -26.99
C ASP A 336 11.12 -15.02 -26.59
N TRP A 337 11.61 -15.53 -25.45
CA TRP A 337 11.27 -16.85 -24.92
C TRP A 337 10.17 -16.85 -23.85
N ALA A 338 9.81 -15.70 -23.32
CA ALA A 338 8.86 -15.62 -22.19
C ALA A 338 7.40 -15.81 -22.65
N PRO A 339 6.60 -16.59 -21.92
CA PRO A 339 5.18 -16.69 -22.19
C PRO A 339 4.47 -15.33 -22.07
N PRO A 340 3.41 -15.05 -22.85
CA PRO A 340 2.69 -13.79 -22.80
C PRO A 340 2.23 -13.35 -21.40
N ALA A 341 1.81 -14.29 -20.56
CA ALA A 341 1.41 -14.00 -19.19
C ALA A 341 2.56 -13.43 -18.34
N VAL A 342 3.77 -13.98 -18.45
CA VAL A 342 4.96 -13.48 -17.74
C VAL A 342 5.33 -12.08 -18.21
N LEU A 343 5.25 -11.84 -19.53
CA LEU A 343 5.52 -10.52 -20.10
C LEU A 343 4.51 -9.46 -19.62
N SER A 344 3.26 -9.86 -19.44
CA SER A 344 2.24 -8.95 -18.93
C SER A 344 2.45 -8.58 -17.46
N GLU A 345 2.81 -9.53 -16.61
CA GLU A 345 3.15 -9.25 -15.20
C GLU A 345 4.39 -8.36 -15.12
N GLU A 346 5.42 -8.62 -15.92
CA GLU A 346 6.62 -7.78 -15.98
C GLU A 346 6.29 -6.35 -16.44
N LYS A 347 5.36 -6.20 -17.39
CA LYS A 347 4.85 -4.89 -17.83
C LYS A 347 4.20 -4.13 -16.66
N MET A 348 3.33 -4.79 -15.88
CA MET A 348 2.68 -4.14 -14.74
C MET A 348 3.68 -3.75 -13.65
N VAL A 349 4.66 -4.60 -13.36
CA VAL A 349 5.76 -4.27 -12.42
C VAL A 349 6.60 -3.09 -12.93
N PHE A 350 6.85 -3.02 -14.23
CA PHE A 350 7.57 -1.89 -14.83
C PHE A 350 6.79 -0.58 -14.65
N LEU A 351 5.49 -0.56 -14.97
CA LEU A 351 4.64 0.62 -14.80
C LEU A 351 4.58 1.07 -13.32
N ALA A 352 4.38 0.14 -12.41
CA ALA A 352 4.36 0.44 -10.99
C ALA A 352 5.68 1.06 -10.51
N ARG A 353 6.82 0.61 -11.05
CA ARG A 353 8.15 1.19 -10.73
C ARG A 353 8.36 2.58 -11.31
N GLU A 354 7.91 2.85 -12.54
CA GLU A 354 7.99 4.18 -13.15
C GLU A 354 7.21 5.19 -12.30
N LEU A 355 5.98 4.86 -11.90
CA LEU A 355 5.16 5.69 -11.01
C LEU A 355 5.83 5.91 -9.65
N LEU A 356 6.31 4.85 -9.03
CA LEU A 356 6.98 4.94 -7.73
C LEU A 356 8.24 5.81 -7.80
N GLN A 357 9.05 5.67 -8.84
CA GLN A 357 10.27 6.46 -9.02
C GLN A 357 9.96 7.95 -9.21
N ALA A 358 8.93 8.27 -9.97
CA ALA A 358 8.49 9.66 -10.16
C ALA A 358 8.00 10.28 -8.84
N ALA A 359 7.17 9.57 -8.08
CA ALA A 359 6.70 10.04 -6.77
C ALA A 359 7.86 10.23 -5.78
N LEU A 360 8.83 9.31 -5.76
CA LEU A 360 10.02 9.41 -4.92
C LEU A 360 10.91 10.61 -5.30
N ALA A 361 11.02 10.93 -6.58
CA ALA A 361 11.81 12.07 -7.03
C ALA A 361 11.22 13.39 -6.50
N VAL A 362 9.89 13.54 -6.58
CA VAL A 362 9.18 14.71 -6.02
C VAL A 362 9.28 14.72 -4.50
N ALA A 363 9.04 13.60 -3.84
CA ALA A 363 9.09 13.47 -2.38
C ALA A 363 10.45 13.84 -1.78
N GLN A 364 11.55 13.69 -2.52
CA GLN A 364 12.91 14.00 -2.10
C GLN A 364 13.36 15.40 -2.46
N ASP A 365 12.64 16.12 -3.29
CA ASP A 365 12.95 17.47 -3.69
C ASP A 365 12.29 18.47 -2.74
N PRO A 366 13.08 19.23 -1.93
CA PRO A 366 12.54 20.20 -1.00
C PRO A 366 11.94 21.44 -1.67
N PHE A 367 12.08 21.56 -3.00
CA PHE A 367 11.59 22.70 -3.78
C PHE A 367 10.54 22.30 -4.82
N ALA A 368 10.22 21.02 -4.93
CA ALA A 368 9.22 20.56 -5.86
C ALA A 368 7.84 21.12 -5.48
N GLU A 369 7.06 21.48 -6.47
CA GLU A 369 5.63 21.68 -6.30
C GLU A 369 4.97 20.29 -6.18
N SER A 370 3.98 20.17 -5.32
CA SER A 370 3.29 18.88 -5.10
C SER A 370 1.82 19.10 -4.71
N PRO A 371 0.94 18.12 -4.95
CA PRO A 371 -0.45 18.19 -4.52
C PRO A 371 -0.60 18.44 -3.01
N TYR A 372 0.28 17.85 -2.20
CA TYR A 372 0.29 18.08 -0.76
C TYR A 372 0.62 19.53 -0.39
N MET A 373 1.64 20.11 -1.05
CA MET A 373 2.00 21.52 -0.84
C MET A 373 0.83 22.44 -1.23
N GLU A 374 0.16 22.17 -2.35
CA GLU A 374 -1.00 22.97 -2.79
C GLU A 374 -2.12 22.94 -1.75
N LYS A 375 -2.53 21.74 -1.32
CA LYS A 375 -3.54 21.55 -0.26
C LYS A 375 -3.15 22.24 1.06
N ALA A 376 -1.88 22.15 1.46
CA ALA A 376 -1.38 22.80 2.66
C ALA A 376 -1.43 24.33 2.57
N VAL A 377 -1.10 24.91 1.43
CA VAL A 377 -1.18 26.35 1.18
C VAL A 377 -2.63 26.82 1.22
N GLU A 378 -3.57 26.07 0.67
CA GLU A 378 -5.01 26.36 0.75
C GLU A 378 -5.51 26.42 2.20
N GLU A 379 -4.96 25.57 3.08
CA GLU A 379 -5.23 25.58 4.53
C GLU A 379 -4.40 26.64 5.30
N GLY A 380 -3.64 27.47 4.61
CA GLY A 380 -2.83 28.53 5.21
C GLY A 380 -1.53 28.07 5.85
N LEU A 381 -1.05 26.87 5.52
CA LEU A 381 0.19 26.31 6.04
C LEU A 381 1.36 26.64 5.07
N ALA A 382 2.48 27.12 5.60
CA ALA A 382 3.68 27.41 4.81
C ALA A 382 4.54 26.14 4.68
N ILE A 383 4.08 25.18 3.88
CA ILE A 383 4.80 23.95 3.56
C ILE A 383 5.41 24.08 2.17
N GLN A 384 6.63 23.59 1.98
CA GLN A 384 7.35 23.57 0.71
C GLN A 384 7.87 22.17 0.41
N GLY A 385 7.95 21.82 -0.87
CA GLY A 385 8.53 20.57 -1.35
C GLY A 385 7.57 19.40 -1.35
N GLY A 386 8.09 18.24 -1.75
CA GLY A 386 7.36 17.00 -1.74
C GLY A 386 7.16 16.44 -0.33
N LYS A 387 6.12 15.61 -0.15
CA LYS A 387 5.84 14.93 1.12
C LYS A 387 6.68 13.65 1.25
N SER A 388 7.81 13.73 1.97
CA SER A 388 8.72 12.60 2.21
C SER A 388 8.34 11.75 3.42
N THR A 389 7.19 12.03 4.04
CA THR A 389 6.83 11.50 5.36
C THR A 389 6.09 10.18 5.32
N HIS A 390 5.62 9.70 4.18
CA HIS A 390 4.79 8.51 4.05
C HIS A 390 5.48 7.38 3.28
N SER A 391 5.03 6.15 3.49
CA SER A 391 5.40 5.04 2.62
C SER A 391 4.67 5.18 1.29
N GLN A 392 5.26 4.70 0.21
CA GLN A 392 4.68 4.82 -1.12
C GLN A 392 4.36 3.43 -1.66
N SER A 393 3.09 3.20 -1.96
CA SER A 393 2.58 1.93 -2.44
C SER A 393 1.84 2.13 -3.75
N VAL A 394 2.27 1.40 -4.81
CA VAL A 394 1.67 1.35 -6.14
C VAL A 394 1.34 -0.10 -6.44
N VAL A 395 0.09 -0.39 -6.77
CA VAL A 395 -0.42 -1.71 -7.19
C VAL A 395 -1.13 -1.58 -8.52
#